data_7f199a03cbd74d0f75b7082923e85982
#
_entry.id   7f199a03cbd74d0f75b7082923e85982
#
_cell.length_a   1.000
_cell.length_b   1.000
_cell.length_c   1.000
_cell.angle_alpha   90.00
_cell.angle_beta   90.00
_cell.angle_gamma   90.00
#
_symmetry.space_group_name_H-M   'P 1'
#
loop_
_entity.id
_entity.type
_entity.pdbx_description
1 polymer ?
#
loop_
_entity_poly.entity_id
_entity_poly.type
_entity_poly.pdbx_seq_one_letter_code
_entity_poly.pdbx_strand_id
1 'polypeptide(L)'
;KAVFIDEAQDLSPLQWKLFDVFREKSEDMYLAGDDDQAIFVWAGADVERFIKEPAKERVLKYSKRVSRTVQEESQKPIEKIMGIRKEKNYLPRDFEGESLTIANLSQIDLTKGKWLILSRTISRQIKIAEELKKKNLFYETNKGKSFAVTMYKNAMLYEDWVRHQELEDKVIKDIKEYTGDVEWNRNKNWFDAFVEADEKEKLYIKNMLDNGENLNKTARIWLSTIHAAKGGEEDNVILCLDMGDKILKSIKRSQEKHDEEHRVWYVGTTRARNNLYKLKAKIKRKGYPL
;
A
#
# COMPACT_ATOMS: atom_id res chain seq x y z
N LYS A 1 -32.57 -18.50 6.50
CA LYS A 1 -31.75 -17.36 5.96
C LYS A 1 -30.33 -17.56 6.44
N ALA A 2 -29.36 -17.41 5.52
CA ALA A 2 -27.93 -17.51 5.81
C ALA A 2 -27.31 -16.13 5.96
N VAL A 3 -26.35 -15.96 6.89
CA VAL A 3 -25.54 -14.76 7.08
C VAL A 3 -24.08 -15.12 6.90
N PHE A 4 -23.36 -14.30 6.13
CA PHE A 4 -21.93 -14.44 5.89
C PHE A 4 -21.22 -13.22 6.44
N ILE A 5 -20.16 -13.42 7.22
CA ILE A 5 -19.31 -12.37 7.75
C ILE A 5 -17.88 -12.67 7.31
N ASP A 6 -17.28 -11.75 6.54
CA ASP A 6 -15.89 -11.81 6.12
C ASP A 6 -15.01 -10.96 7.01
N GLU A 7 -13.70 -11.24 7.03
CA GLU A 7 -12.69 -10.56 7.87
C GLU A 7 -13.08 -10.57 9.36
N ALA A 8 -13.67 -11.69 9.85
CA ALA A 8 -14.26 -11.77 11.19
C ALA A 8 -13.24 -11.56 12.33
N GLN A 9 -11.93 -11.74 12.09
CA GLN A 9 -10.86 -11.45 13.03
C GLN A 9 -10.73 -9.96 13.36
N ASP A 10 -11.33 -9.06 12.55
CA ASP A 10 -11.30 -7.62 12.77
C ASP A 10 -12.52 -7.07 13.48
N LEU A 11 -13.47 -7.92 13.86
CA LEU A 11 -14.68 -7.50 14.55
C LEU A 11 -14.38 -6.95 15.95
N SER A 12 -14.92 -5.76 16.23
CA SER A 12 -14.91 -5.15 17.56
C SER A 12 -15.94 -5.81 18.48
N PRO A 13 -15.86 -5.64 19.82
CA PRO A 13 -16.85 -6.16 20.76
C PRO A 13 -18.30 -5.74 20.45
N LEU A 14 -18.50 -4.53 19.90
CA LEU A 14 -19.83 -4.07 19.48
C LEU A 14 -20.34 -4.84 18.25
N GLN A 15 -19.49 -5.07 17.28
CA GLN A 15 -19.83 -5.87 16.08
C GLN A 15 -20.06 -7.33 16.43
N TRP A 16 -19.36 -7.88 17.43
CA TRP A 16 -19.63 -9.21 17.97
C TRP A 16 -21.02 -9.30 18.64
N LYS A 17 -21.46 -8.27 19.35
CA LYS A 17 -22.85 -8.23 19.87
C LYS A 17 -23.87 -8.26 18.74
N LEU A 18 -23.61 -7.55 17.64
CA LEU A 18 -24.48 -7.60 16.47
C LEU A 18 -24.47 -8.98 15.80
N PHE A 19 -23.31 -9.63 15.73
CA PHE A 19 -23.19 -11.02 15.31
C PHE A 19 -24.08 -11.96 16.14
N ASP A 20 -24.09 -11.81 17.47
CA ASP A 20 -24.91 -12.64 18.35
C ASP A 20 -26.41 -12.48 18.05
N VAL A 21 -26.87 -11.25 17.80
CA VAL A 21 -28.25 -10.97 17.40
C VAL A 21 -28.60 -11.63 16.05
N PHE A 22 -27.69 -11.59 15.08
CA PHE A 22 -27.90 -12.28 13.80
C PHE A 22 -27.90 -13.79 13.95
N ARG A 23 -27.03 -14.35 14.78
CA ARG A 23 -26.98 -15.79 15.07
C ARG A 23 -28.29 -16.33 15.63
N GLU A 24 -28.93 -15.60 16.53
CA GLU A 24 -30.24 -15.99 17.10
C GLU A 24 -31.39 -16.01 16.08
N LYS A 25 -31.25 -15.21 14.98
CA LYS A 25 -32.32 -15.02 13.99
C LYS A 25 -32.05 -15.70 12.65
N SER A 26 -30.92 -16.36 12.50
CA SER A 26 -30.48 -16.99 11.25
C SER A 26 -30.46 -18.52 11.39
N GLU A 27 -30.76 -19.20 10.30
CA GLU A 27 -30.67 -20.66 10.20
C GLU A 27 -29.23 -21.11 10.10
N ASP A 28 -28.43 -20.36 9.32
CA ASP A 28 -27.01 -20.63 9.08
C ASP A 28 -26.16 -19.36 9.26
N MET A 29 -25.01 -19.52 9.91
CA MET A 29 -24.01 -18.47 10.07
C MET A 29 -22.65 -18.96 9.56
N TYR A 30 -22.01 -18.14 8.73
CA TYR A 30 -20.69 -18.41 8.18
C TYR A 30 -19.74 -17.27 8.54
N LEU A 31 -18.62 -17.62 9.18
CA LEU A 31 -17.53 -16.70 9.48
C LEU A 31 -16.33 -17.05 8.61
N ALA A 32 -15.85 -16.09 7.83
CA ALA A 32 -14.57 -16.18 7.15
C ALA A 32 -13.58 -15.22 7.82
N GLY A 33 -12.35 -15.66 8.01
CA GLY A 33 -11.32 -14.83 8.63
C GLY A 33 -10.00 -15.56 8.79
N ASP A 34 -8.97 -14.80 9.12
CA ASP A 34 -7.62 -15.28 9.37
C ASP A 34 -7.03 -14.53 10.56
N ASP A 35 -6.89 -15.19 11.71
CA ASP A 35 -6.34 -14.57 12.92
C ASP A 35 -4.88 -14.13 12.76
N ASP A 36 -4.12 -14.71 11.82
CA ASP A 36 -2.79 -14.24 11.48
C ASP A 36 -2.81 -12.91 10.70
N GLN A 37 -3.97 -12.50 10.17
CA GLN A 37 -4.20 -11.20 9.54
C GLN A 37 -4.89 -10.17 10.45
N ALA A 38 -5.03 -10.47 11.73
CA ALA A 38 -5.62 -9.56 12.72
C ALA A 38 -4.63 -8.45 13.11
N ILE A 39 -4.67 -7.35 12.38
CA ILE A 39 -3.76 -6.19 12.57
C ILE A 39 -4.47 -4.93 13.07
N PHE A 40 -5.78 -5.02 13.39
CA PHE A 40 -6.59 -3.91 13.90
C PHE A 40 -6.96 -4.02 15.39
N VAL A 41 -6.20 -4.79 16.16
CA VAL A 41 -6.36 -4.89 17.62
C VAL A 41 -6.27 -3.51 18.28
N TRP A 42 -5.36 -2.65 17.80
CA TRP A 42 -5.26 -1.26 18.25
C TRP A 42 -6.53 -0.42 18.00
N ALA A 43 -7.38 -0.82 17.04
CA ALA A 43 -8.68 -0.21 16.73
C ALA A 43 -9.85 -0.92 17.46
N GLY A 44 -9.54 -1.89 18.31
CA GLY A 44 -10.50 -2.60 19.14
C GLY A 44 -11.01 -3.93 18.57
N ALA A 45 -10.30 -4.55 17.60
CA ALA A 45 -10.64 -5.89 17.13
C ALA A 45 -10.46 -6.93 18.26
N ASP A 46 -11.42 -7.83 18.40
CA ASP A 46 -11.42 -8.91 19.40
C ASP A 46 -11.04 -10.24 18.73
N VAL A 47 -9.75 -10.41 18.51
CA VAL A 47 -9.19 -11.62 17.88
C VAL A 47 -9.39 -12.86 18.73
N GLU A 48 -9.31 -12.71 20.06
CA GLU A 48 -9.44 -13.84 20.97
C GLU A 48 -10.84 -14.46 20.86
N ARG A 49 -11.87 -13.62 20.74
CA ARG A 49 -13.23 -14.09 20.51
C ARG A 49 -13.35 -14.81 19.17
N PHE A 50 -12.78 -14.27 18.08
CA PHE A 50 -12.77 -14.96 16.79
C PHE A 50 -12.15 -16.35 16.87
N ILE A 51 -11.01 -16.49 17.56
CA ILE A 51 -10.30 -17.77 17.71
C ILE A 51 -11.16 -18.77 18.53
N LYS A 52 -11.86 -18.28 19.56
CA LYS A 52 -12.65 -19.12 20.50
C LYS A 52 -14.11 -19.33 20.07
N GLU A 53 -14.56 -18.68 18.99
CA GLU A 53 -15.96 -18.82 18.56
C GLU A 53 -16.27 -20.28 18.22
N PRO A 54 -17.27 -20.91 18.89
CA PRO A 54 -17.61 -22.30 18.67
C PRO A 54 -18.27 -22.47 17.30
N ALA A 55 -17.57 -23.14 16.39
CA ALA A 55 -18.05 -23.40 15.04
C ALA A 55 -17.42 -24.68 14.45
N LYS A 56 -18.06 -25.22 13.42
CA LYS A 56 -17.41 -26.24 12.59
C LYS A 56 -16.39 -25.56 11.69
N GLU A 57 -15.13 -25.84 11.93
CA GLU A 57 -14.02 -25.19 11.25
C GLU A 57 -13.65 -25.88 9.94
N ARG A 58 -13.25 -25.07 8.98
CA ARG A 58 -12.65 -25.51 7.72
C ARG A 58 -11.54 -24.57 7.29
N VAL A 59 -10.33 -25.06 7.23
CA VAL A 59 -9.19 -24.31 6.69
C VAL A 59 -9.16 -24.51 5.16
N LEU A 60 -9.00 -23.40 4.42
CA LEU A 60 -8.82 -23.43 2.97
C LEU A 60 -7.42 -23.98 2.63
N LYS A 61 -7.36 -25.05 1.87
CA LYS A 61 -6.11 -25.80 1.61
C LYS A 61 -5.14 -25.10 0.65
N TYR A 62 -5.62 -24.16 -0.17
CA TYR A 62 -4.81 -23.56 -1.24
C TYR A 62 -4.93 -22.05 -1.22
N SER A 63 -3.78 -21.38 -1.20
CA SER A 63 -3.72 -19.94 -1.50
C SER A 63 -3.86 -19.70 -3.00
N LYS A 64 -4.66 -18.72 -3.38
CA LYS A 64 -4.73 -18.23 -4.78
C LYS A 64 -3.82 -17.02 -5.01
N ARG A 65 -3.15 -16.56 -3.95
CA ARG A 65 -2.34 -15.34 -3.97
C ARG A 65 -0.84 -15.64 -3.98
N VAL A 66 -0.32 -16.22 -2.93
CA VAL A 66 1.12 -16.28 -2.68
C VAL A 66 1.84 -17.39 -3.45
N SER A 67 3.00 -17.08 -3.99
CA SER A 67 3.97 -18.03 -4.53
C SER A 67 4.61 -18.87 -3.42
N ARG A 68 5.35 -19.94 -3.76
CA ARG A 68 6.04 -20.81 -2.79
C ARG A 68 7.03 -20.01 -1.95
N THR A 69 7.91 -19.26 -2.58
CA THR A 69 8.91 -18.43 -1.89
C THR A 69 8.28 -17.38 -0.98
N VAL A 70 7.18 -16.73 -1.41
CA VAL A 70 6.47 -15.76 -0.57
C VAL A 70 5.80 -16.43 0.63
N GLN A 71 5.25 -17.63 0.47
CA GLN A 71 4.69 -18.38 1.58
C GLN A 71 5.77 -18.71 2.61
N GLU A 72 6.91 -19.25 2.20
CA GLU A 72 8.04 -19.55 3.09
C GLU A 72 8.49 -18.33 3.88
N GLU A 73 8.66 -17.18 3.21
CA GLU A 73 8.99 -15.92 3.88
C GLU A 73 7.90 -15.48 4.87
N SER A 74 6.64 -15.73 4.56
CA SER A 74 5.51 -15.35 5.43
C SER A 74 5.40 -16.20 6.69
N GLN A 75 5.96 -17.40 6.73
CA GLN A 75 5.97 -18.23 7.95
C GLN A 75 6.94 -17.67 9.01
N LYS A 76 8.03 -17.00 8.62
CA LYS A 76 9.00 -16.44 9.56
C LYS A 76 8.42 -15.48 10.61
N PRO A 77 7.53 -14.53 10.29
CA PRO A 77 6.81 -13.77 11.30
C PRO A 77 5.83 -14.63 12.12
N ILE A 78 5.13 -15.57 11.51
CA ILE A 78 4.15 -16.41 12.19
C ILE A 78 4.79 -17.28 13.28
N GLU A 79 5.94 -17.87 13.00
CA GLU A 79 6.71 -18.68 13.96
C GLU A 79 7.15 -17.91 15.23
N LYS A 80 7.13 -16.58 15.17
CA LYS A 80 7.47 -15.72 16.32
C LYS A 80 6.28 -15.36 17.20
N ILE A 81 5.05 -15.70 16.80
CA ILE A 81 3.84 -15.45 17.60
C ILE A 81 3.83 -16.45 18.76
N MET A 82 3.72 -15.93 19.99
CA MET A 82 3.75 -16.72 21.22
C MET A 82 2.37 -16.98 21.81
N GLY A 83 1.38 -16.18 21.46
CA GLY A 83 0.01 -16.29 21.93
C GLY A 83 -0.82 -17.31 21.16
N ILE A 84 -2.10 -17.36 21.51
CA ILE A 84 -3.06 -18.27 20.87
C ILE A 84 -3.25 -17.88 19.41
N ARG A 85 -3.19 -18.87 18.53
CA ARG A 85 -3.52 -18.78 17.12
C ARG A 85 -4.11 -20.11 16.62
N LYS A 86 -4.86 -20.04 15.54
CA LYS A 86 -5.29 -21.26 14.84
C LYS A 86 -4.18 -21.74 13.91
N GLU A 87 -3.84 -23.01 14.01
CA GLU A 87 -2.88 -23.62 13.08
C GLU A 87 -3.51 -23.74 11.69
N LYS A 88 -2.78 -23.25 10.68
CA LYS A 88 -3.22 -23.23 9.29
C LYS A 88 -2.14 -23.78 8.37
N ASN A 89 -2.40 -24.95 7.84
CA ASN A 89 -1.52 -25.59 6.86
C ASN A 89 -2.16 -25.45 5.48
N TYR A 90 -1.79 -24.41 4.75
CA TYR A 90 -2.24 -24.20 3.38
C TYR A 90 -1.07 -24.27 2.39
N LEU A 91 -1.36 -24.72 1.19
CA LEU A 91 -0.39 -24.78 0.11
C LEU A 91 -0.39 -23.47 -0.69
N PRO A 92 0.78 -23.01 -1.14
CA PRO A 92 0.87 -21.87 -2.04
C PRO A 92 0.26 -22.21 -3.39
N ARG A 93 0.11 -21.23 -4.26
CA ARG A 93 -0.19 -21.52 -5.66
C ARG A 93 1.02 -22.15 -6.35
N ASP A 94 0.77 -22.83 -7.47
CA ASP A 94 1.83 -23.49 -8.24
C ASP A 94 2.64 -22.46 -9.06
N PHE A 95 3.46 -21.70 -8.33
CA PHE A 95 4.39 -20.69 -8.87
C PHE A 95 5.52 -20.47 -7.86
N GLU A 96 6.77 -20.52 -8.32
CA GLU A 96 7.93 -20.43 -7.41
C GLU A 96 8.05 -19.05 -6.77
N GLY A 97 8.12 -17.99 -7.58
CA GLY A 97 8.35 -16.63 -7.11
C GLY A 97 9.80 -16.36 -6.70
N GLU A 98 10.01 -15.15 -6.18
CA GLU A 98 11.34 -14.72 -5.75
C GLU A 98 11.27 -13.94 -4.42
N SER A 99 12.32 -14.07 -3.60
CA SER A 99 12.52 -13.22 -2.42
C SER A 99 13.96 -12.74 -2.36
N LEU A 100 14.15 -11.42 -2.47
CA LEU A 100 15.46 -10.78 -2.44
C LEU A 100 15.54 -9.73 -1.33
N THR A 101 16.73 -9.62 -0.74
CA THR A 101 17.03 -8.52 0.19
C THR A 101 17.85 -7.46 -0.51
N ILE A 102 17.34 -6.23 -0.56
CA ILE A 102 17.95 -5.09 -1.24
C ILE A 102 18.40 -4.02 -0.23
N ALA A 103 19.49 -3.34 -0.52
CA ALA A 103 20.01 -2.26 0.33
C ALA A 103 19.33 -0.92 0.04
N ASN A 104 18.92 -0.68 -1.21
CA ASN A 104 18.29 0.55 -1.65
C ASN A 104 17.43 0.30 -2.91
N LEU A 105 16.55 1.25 -3.24
CA LEU A 105 15.63 1.16 -4.38
C LEU A 105 16.33 1.21 -5.75
N SER A 106 17.61 1.58 -5.82
CA SER A 106 18.34 1.63 -7.10
C SER A 106 18.77 0.25 -7.59
N GLN A 107 18.62 -0.78 -6.77
CA GLN A 107 18.89 -2.16 -7.17
C GLN A 107 17.73 -2.81 -7.95
N ILE A 108 16.61 -2.07 -8.11
CA ILE A 108 15.42 -2.54 -8.82
C ILE A 108 15.05 -1.54 -9.91
N ASP A 109 14.70 -2.04 -11.07
CA ASP A 109 14.13 -1.24 -12.16
C ASP A 109 12.63 -1.01 -11.93
N LEU A 110 12.29 0.11 -11.28
CA LEU A 110 10.90 0.50 -11.00
C LEU A 110 10.18 1.11 -12.21
N THR A 111 10.86 1.26 -13.34
CA THR A 111 10.25 1.78 -14.59
C THR A 111 9.42 0.72 -15.30
N LYS A 112 9.52 -0.54 -14.90
CA LYS A 112 8.82 -1.68 -15.49
C LYS A 112 7.98 -2.42 -14.46
N GLY A 113 6.89 -3.02 -14.93
CA GLY A 113 5.98 -3.80 -14.08
C GLY A 113 5.13 -2.94 -13.14
N LYS A 114 4.37 -3.60 -12.28
CA LYS A 114 3.58 -2.98 -11.22
C LYS A 114 4.19 -3.29 -9.86
N TRP A 115 4.14 -2.32 -8.97
CA TRP A 115 4.82 -2.37 -7.69
C TRP A 115 3.93 -1.87 -6.56
N LEU A 116 3.93 -2.62 -5.47
CA LEU A 116 3.39 -2.17 -4.19
C LEU A 116 4.56 -1.98 -3.23
N ILE A 117 4.79 -0.73 -2.81
CA ILE A 117 5.85 -0.43 -1.83
C ILE A 117 5.21 -0.22 -0.47
N LEU A 118 5.58 -1.05 0.49
CA LEU A 118 5.01 -1.07 1.83
C LEU A 118 5.99 -0.60 2.89
N SER A 119 5.50 0.25 3.78
CA SER A 119 6.23 0.68 4.97
C SER A 119 5.44 0.41 6.24
N ARG A 120 6.14 0.20 7.36
CA ARG A 120 5.48 0.03 8.67
C ARG A 120 4.95 1.35 9.23
N THR A 121 5.53 2.49 8.85
CA THR A 121 5.19 3.81 9.40
C THR A 121 5.03 4.86 8.30
N ILE A 122 4.16 5.84 8.55
CA ILE A 122 3.96 6.99 7.65
C ILE A 122 5.26 7.78 7.47
N SER A 123 6.08 7.92 8.51
CA SER A 123 7.36 8.63 8.40
C SER A 123 8.34 7.94 7.45
N ARG A 124 8.30 6.60 7.38
CA ARG A 124 9.10 5.86 6.38
C ARG A 124 8.49 6.00 4.99
N GLN A 125 7.16 5.96 4.88
CA GLN A 125 6.46 6.17 3.61
C GLN A 125 6.85 7.52 2.99
N ILE A 126 6.86 8.60 3.77
CA ILE A 126 7.27 9.94 3.30
C ILE A 126 8.71 9.91 2.74
N LYS A 127 9.65 9.28 3.43
CA LYS A 127 11.04 9.17 2.95
C LYS A 127 11.16 8.37 1.66
N ILE A 128 10.37 7.32 1.49
CA ILE A 128 10.30 6.57 0.22
C ILE A 128 9.70 7.47 -0.88
N ALA A 129 8.64 8.21 -0.59
CA ALA A 129 8.03 9.15 -1.53
C ALA A 129 9.05 10.19 -2.04
N GLU A 130 9.87 10.75 -1.14
CA GLU A 130 10.96 11.66 -1.50
C GLU A 130 12.03 10.97 -2.40
N GLU A 131 12.36 9.72 -2.10
CA GLU A 131 13.31 8.93 -2.92
C GLU A 131 12.75 8.67 -4.33
N LEU A 132 11.44 8.35 -4.45
CA LEU A 132 10.77 8.16 -5.72
C LEU A 132 10.67 9.47 -6.53
N LYS A 133 10.32 10.60 -5.88
CA LYS A 133 10.32 11.93 -6.52
C LYS A 133 11.69 12.31 -7.07
N LYS A 134 12.77 12.12 -6.30
CA LYS A 134 14.16 12.38 -6.75
C LYS A 134 14.55 11.55 -7.96
N LYS A 135 13.92 10.39 -8.18
CA LYS A 135 14.13 9.52 -9.34
C LYS A 135 13.17 9.82 -10.50
N ASN A 136 12.32 10.84 -10.35
CA ASN A 136 11.28 11.20 -11.31
C ASN A 136 10.33 10.03 -11.63
N LEU A 137 10.02 9.20 -10.62
CA LEU A 137 9.10 8.07 -10.74
C LEU A 137 7.68 8.48 -10.38
N PHE A 138 6.73 8.14 -11.23
CA PHE A 138 5.31 8.34 -10.97
C PHE A 138 4.80 7.29 -9.99
N TYR A 139 4.20 7.74 -8.88
CA TYR A 139 3.56 6.87 -7.90
C TYR A 139 2.24 7.45 -7.41
N GLU A 140 1.41 6.59 -6.84
CA GLU A 140 0.18 6.96 -6.15
C GLU A 140 0.18 6.48 -4.71
N THR A 141 -0.61 7.15 -3.89
CA THR A 141 -0.91 6.81 -2.50
C THR A 141 -2.41 6.90 -2.27
N ASN A 142 -2.89 6.54 -1.08
CA ASN A 142 -4.26 6.80 -0.67
C ASN A 142 -4.66 8.30 -0.64
N LYS A 143 -3.69 9.21 -0.76
CA LYS A 143 -3.92 10.67 -0.91
C LYS A 143 -3.98 11.12 -2.37
N GLY A 144 -3.76 10.22 -3.33
CA GLY A 144 -3.75 10.50 -4.76
C GLY A 144 -2.37 10.42 -5.40
N LYS A 145 -2.28 11.03 -6.57
CA LYS A 145 -1.09 11.04 -7.42
C LYS A 145 0.06 11.85 -6.80
N SER A 146 1.30 11.48 -7.13
CA SER A 146 2.52 12.07 -6.58
C SER A 146 2.83 13.49 -7.05
N PHE A 147 2.02 14.05 -7.93
CA PHE A 147 2.21 15.37 -8.54
C PHE A 147 0.94 16.23 -8.44
N ALA A 148 1.08 17.53 -8.70
CA ALA A 148 -0.01 18.50 -8.73
C ALA A 148 -0.93 18.25 -9.94
N VAL A 149 -2.00 17.49 -9.74
CA VAL A 149 -2.92 17.04 -10.81
C VAL A 149 -3.55 18.23 -11.53
N THR A 150 -3.92 19.29 -10.81
CA THR A 150 -4.52 20.49 -11.41
C THR A 150 -3.53 21.19 -12.32
N MET A 151 -2.30 21.39 -11.88
CA MET A 151 -1.25 21.99 -12.71
C MET A 151 -1.00 21.17 -13.98
N TYR A 152 -0.90 19.84 -13.86
CA TYR A 152 -0.73 18.96 -15.03
C TYR A 152 -1.90 19.08 -16.02
N LYS A 153 -3.15 19.08 -15.54
CA LYS A 153 -4.32 19.25 -16.39
C LYS A 153 -4.28 20.57 -17.14
N ASN A 154 -3.98 21.66 -16.45
CA ASN A 154 -3.87 22.98 -17.05
C ASN A 154 -2.70 23.07 -18.03
N ALA A 155 -1.58 22.40 -17.75
CA ALA A 155 -0.49 22.28 -18.68
C ALA A 155 -0.89 21.58 -19.98
N MET A 156 -1.66 20.49 -19.92
CA MET A 156 -2.15 19.80 -21.12
C MET A 156 -3.17 20.65 -21.91
N LEU A 157 -4.05 21.36 -21.23
CA LEU A 157 -5.00 22.30 -21.87
C LEU A 157 -4.26 23.48 -22.54
N TYR A 158 -3.20 23.97 -21.92
CA TYR A 158 -2.33 24.98 -22.56
C TYR A 158 -1.66 24.43 -23.82
N GLU A 159 -1.15 23.19 -23.81
CA GLU A 159 -0.60 22.53 -25.02
C GLU A 159 -1.66 22.36 -26.12
N ASP A 160 -2.92 22.06 -25.75
CA ASP A 160 -4.03 21.99 -26.70
C ASP A 160 -4.30 23.37 -27.34
N TRP A 161 -4.24 24.43 -26.54
CA TRP A 161 -4.32 25.81 -27.07
C TRP A 161 -3.15 26.14 -28.00
N VAL A 162 -1.94 25.75 -27.66
CA VAL A 162 -0.74 25.90 -28.55
C VAL A 162 -1.00 25.22 -29.89
N ARG A 163 -1.72 24.10 -29.94
CA ARG A 163 -2.11 23.37 -31.15
C ARG A 163 -3.40 23.91 -31.80
N HIS A 164 -3.75 25.16 -31.51
CA HIS A 164 -4.91 25.87 -32.10
C HIS A 164 -6.29 25.41 -31.64
N GLN A 165 -6.41 24.68 -30.52
CA GLN A 165 -7.71 24.44 -29.91
C GLN A 165 -8.20 25.70 -29.17
N GLU A 166 -9.51 25.96 -29.23
CA GLU A 166 -10.11 27.02 -28.43
C GLU A 166 -10.38 26.54 -27.01
N LEU A 167 -10.22 27.43 -26.04
CA LEU A 167 -10.47 27.16 -24.64
C LEU A 167 -11.60 28.02 -24.10
N GLU A 168 -12.36 27.46 -23.16
CA GLU A 168 -13.38 28.20 -22.42
C GLU A 168 -12.74 29.25 -21.51
N ASP A 169 -13.42 30.38 -21.28
CA ASP A 169 -12.95 31.49 -20.42
C ASP A 169 -12.56 31.03 -19.04
N LYS A 170 -13.28 30.07 -18.45
CA LYS A 170 -12.97 29.49 -17.16
C LYS A 170 -11.62 28.79 -17.16
N VAL A 171 -11.32 28.00 -18.20
CA VAL A 171 -10.05 27.30 -18.36
C VAL A 171 -8.90 28.29 -18.52
N ILE A 172 -9.12 29.34 -19.32
CA ILE A 172 -8.15 30.42 -19.51
C ILE A 172 -7.80 31.07 -18.15
N LYS A 173 -8.82 31.33 -17.31
CA LYS A 173 -8.61 31.87 -15.98
C LYS A 173 -7.77 30.94 -15.08
N ASP A 174 -8.08 29.65 -15.08
CA ASP A 174 -7.37 28.65 -14.28
C ASP A 174 -5.89 28.52 -14.75
N ILE A 175 -5.62 28.60 -16.04
CA ILE A 175 -4.26 28.57 -16.59
C ILE A 175 -3.48 29.84 -16.23
N LYS A 176 -4.13 31.00 -16.19
CA LYS A 176 -3.50 32.28 -15.80
C LYS A 176 -2.92 32.27 -14.39
N GLU A 177 -3.41 31.42 -13.49
CA GLU A 177 -2.79 31.22 -12.16
C GLU A 177 -1.33 30.72 -12.26
N TYR A 178 -0.97 30.05 -13.37
CA TYR A 178 0.37 29.52 -13.61
C TYR A 178 1.19 30.35 -14.59
N THR A 179 0.54 31.03 -15.55
CA THR A 179 1.23 31.85 -16.54
C THR A 179 1.43 33.31 -16.07
N GLY A 180 0.67 33.73 -15.07
CA GLY A 180 0.55 35.15 -14.73
C GLY A 180 -0.26 35.95 -15.78
N ASP A 181 -0.22 37.27 -15.67
CA ASP A 181 -0.93 38.20 -16.58
C ASP A 181 -0.15 38.48 -17.88
N VAL A 182 0.72 37.55 -18.32
CA VAL A 182 1.44 37.71 -19.56
C VAL A 182 0.60 37.28 -20.75
N GLU A 183 0.83 37.92 -21.90
CA GLU A 183 0.22 37.49 -23.17
C GLU A 183 0.76 36.11 -23.56
N TRP A 184 -0.16 35.20 -23.88
CA TRP A 184 0.20 33.82 -24.23
C TRP A 184 0.81 33.77 -25.61
N ASN A 185 1.88 32.98 -25.74
CA ASN A 185 2.63 32.82 -27.00
C ASN A 185 2.60 31.35 -27.42
N ARG A 186 2.02 31.08 -28.60
CA ARG A 186 1.92 29.72 -29.16
C ARG A 186 3.27 29.10 -29.53
N ASN A 187 4.36 29.87 -29.51
CA ASN A 187 5.71 29.36 -29.71
C ASN A 187 6.36 28.86 -28.39
N LYS A 188 5.68 29.02 -27.24
CA LYS A 188 6.15 28.54 -25.95
C LYS A 188 5.35 27.29 -25.54
N ASN A 189 6.03 26.25 -25.09
CA ASN A 189 5.39 25.11 -24.45
C ASN A 189 4.95 25.48 -23.02
N TRP A 190 4.14 24.61 -22.40
CA TRP A 190 3.62 24.83 -21.05
C TRP A 190 4.72 25.05 -20.00
N PHE A 191 5.85 24.33 -20.11
CA PHE A 191 6.95 24.42 -19.14
C PHE A 191 7.57 25.80 -19.10
N ASP A 192 7.76 26.43 -20.27
CA ASP A 192 8.30 27.78 -20.40
C ASP A 192 7.26 28.88 -20.13
N ALA A 193 5.98 28.56 -20.32
CA ALA A 193 4.87 29.50 -20.13
C ALA A 193 4.44 29.61 -18.66
N PHE A 194 4.55 28.57 -17.88
CA PHE A 194 4.10 28.52 -16.47
C PHE A 194 5.10 29.13 -15.52
N VAL A 195 5.30 30.43 -15.62
CA VAL A 195 6.34 31.18 -14.86
C VAL A 195 6.02 31.34 -13.37
N GLU A 196 4.73 31.31 -13.00
CA GLU A 196 4.27 31.42 -11.60
C GLU A 196 4.13 30.04 -10.91
N ALA A 197 4.33 28.95 -11.64
CA ALA A 197 4.23 27.60 -11.08
C ALA A 197 5.47 27.24 -10.25
N ASP A 198 5.30 26.35 -9.25
CA ASP A 198 6.43 25.81 -8.49
C ASP A 198 7.42 25.07 -9.43
N GLU A 199 8.64 25.58 -9.50
CA GLU A 199 9.68 25.08 -10.39
C GLU A 199 10.03 23.59 -10.16
N LYS A 200 10.01 23.13 -8.90
CA LYS A 200 10.33 21.73 -8.58
C LYS A 200 9.20 20.81 -9.05
N GLU A 201 7.97 21.24 -8.88
CA GLU A 201 6.82 20.47 -9.32
C GLU A 201 6.70 20.44 -10.85
N LYS A 202 6.94 21.58 -11.51
CA LYS A 202 7.07 21.68 -12.98
C LYS A 202 8.09 20.71 -13.53
N LEU A 203 9.30 20.75 -12.97
CA LEU A 203 10.41 19.89 -13.40
C LEU A 203 10.09 18.41 -13.15
N TYR A 204 9.44 18.08 -12.04
CA TYR A 204 9.04 16.71 -11.73
C TYR A 204 8.03 16.18 -12.76
N ILE A 205 6.98 16.96 -13.07
CA ILE A 205 5.98 16.58 -14.10
C ILE A 205 6.66 16.42 -15.46
N LYS A 206 7.49 17.40 -15.87
CA LYS A 206 8.22 17.34 -17.15
C LYS A 206 9.07 16.08 -17.25
N ASN A 207 9.88 15.78 -16.23
CA ASN A 207 10.76 14.63 -16.24
C ASN A 207 10.00 13.30 -16.29
N MET A 208 8.84 13.18 -15.61
CA MET A 208 7.99 12.00 -15.73
C MET A 208 7.45 11.82 -17.16
N LEU A 209 7.00 12.90 -17.82
CA LEU A 209 6.54 12.88 -19.19
C LEU A 209 7.68 12.50 -20.15
N ASP A 210 8.87 13.09 -19.99
CA ASP A 210 10.07 12.80 -20.80
C ASP A 210 10.51 11.33 -20.62
N ASN A 211 10.29 10.73 -19.45
CA ASN A 211 10.50 9.30 -19.17
C ASN A 211 9.40 8.39 -19.72
N GLY A 212 8.39 8.94 -20.43
CA GLY A 212 7.31 8.19 -21.05
C GLY A 212 6.21 7.75 -20.10
N GLU A 213 6.11 8.34 -18.89
CA GLU A 213 5.01 8.05 -17.97
C GLU A 213 3.69 8.62 -18.48
N ASN A 214 2.63 7.82 -18.41
CA ASN A 214 1.27 8.28 -18.73
C ASN A 214 0.58 8.76 -17.47
N LEU A 215 0.64 10.06 -17.21
CA LEU A 215 0.10 10.68 -15.99
C LEU A 215 -1.42 10.69 -15.92
N ASN A 216 -2.12 10.39 -17.01
CA ASN A 216 -3.58 10.24 -17.03
C ASN A 216 -4.01 8.86 -16.47
N LYS A 217 -3.17 7.85 -16.56
CA LYS A 217 -3.45 6.50 -16.04
C LYS A 217 -3.12 6.40 -14.55
N THR A 218 -3.47 5.25 -13.97
CA THR A 218 -3.02 4.83 -12.64
C THR A 218 -1.51 4.58 -12.65
N ALA A 219 -0.83 5.01 -11.60
CA ALA A 219 0.60 4.79 -11.48
C ALA A 219 0.95 3.29 -11.42
N ARG A 220 2.11 2.95 -11.94
CA ARG A 220 2.66 1.60 -11.79
C ARG A 220 3.14 1.30 -10.37
N ILE A 221 3.43 2.33 -9.58
CA ILE A 221 3.90 2.25 -8.21
C ILE A 221 2.80 2.72 -7.27
N TRP A 222 2.34 1.82 -6.40
CA TRP A 222 1.46 2.16 -5.28
C TRP A 222 2.28 2.18 -4.00
N LEU A 223 2.30 3.29 -3.29
CA LEU A 223 3.05 3.47 -2.04
C LEU A 223 2.08 3.57 -0.87
N SER A 224 2.19 2.65 0.09
CA SER A 224 1.26 2.55 1.22
C SER A 224 1.95 2.15 2.52
N THR A 225 1.23 2.24 3.63
CA THR A 225 1.59 1.51 4.85
C THR A 225 1.03 0.09 4.79
N ILE A 226 1.63 -0.85 5.55
CA ILE A 226 1.14 -2.24 5.62
C ILE A 226 -0.34 -2.27 6.03
N HIS A 227 -0.74 -1.45 7.04
CA HIS A 227 -2.12 -1.41 7.51
C HIS A 227 -3.10 -0.92 6.44
N ALA A 228 -2.75 0.15 5.73
CA ALA A 228 -3.62 0.70 4.69
C ALA A 228 -3.67 -0.16 3.42
N ALA A 229 -2.70 -1.06 3.23
CA ALA A 229 -2.67 -2.00 2.12
C ALA A 229 -3.36 -3.34 2.43
N LYS A 230 -3.95 -3.52 3.65
CA LYS A 230 -4.72 -4.73 3.94
C LYS A 230 -5.85 -4.87 2.92
N GLY A 231 -6.06 -6.08 2.41
CA GLY A 231 -6.98 -6.36 1.29
C GLY A 231 -6.38 -6.16 -0.12
N GLY A 232 -5.32 -5.32 -0.27
CA GLY A 232 -4.62 -5.15 -1.54
C GLY A 232 -3.56 -6.23 -1.79
N GLU A 233 -3.12 -6.35 -3.03
CA GLU A 233 -2.04 -7.25 -3.44
C GLU A 233 -1.41 -6.77 -4.75
N GLU A 234 -0.16 -7.13 -5.03
CA GLU A 234 0.49 -6.86 -6.31
C GLU A 234 1.50 -7.97 -6.64
N ASP A 235 1.84 -8.10 -7.91
CA ASP A 235 2.82 -9.10 -8.36
C ASP A 235 4.20 -8.89 -7.72
N ASN A 236 4.63 -7.64 -7.60
CA ASN A 236 5.91 -7.28 -6.99
C ASN A 236 5.68 -6.38 -5.78
N VAL A 237 6.18 -6.79 -4.62
CA VAL A 237 6.10 -6.02 -3.39
C VAL A 237 7.49 -5.68 -2.87
N ILE A 238 7.71 -4.40 -2.56
CA ILE A 238 8.87 -3.96 -1.79
C ILE A 238 8.42 -3.72 -0.35
N LEU A 239 8.90 -4.52 0.57
CA LEU A 239 8.61 -4.41 2.00
C LEU A 239 9.78 -3.71 2.72
N CYS A 240 9.55 -2.47 3.17
CA CYS A 240 10.54 -1.68 3.91
C CYS A 240 10.62 -2.18 5.35
N LEU A 241 11.76 -2.72 5.76
CA LEU A 241 11.91 -3.38 7.05
C LEU A 241 12.14 -2.41 8.23
N ASP A 242 12.05 -1.11 8.03
CA ASP A 242 12.24 -0.11 9.09
C ASP A 242 11.08 -0.13 10.11
N MET A 243 11.42 -0.26 11.40
CA MET A 243 10.52 -0.08 12.53
C MET A 243 10.76 1.23 13.27
N GLY A 244 9.70 1.83 13.81
CA GLY A 244 9.78 3.02 14.64
C GLY A 244 10.19 2.70 16.09
N ASP A 245 10.84 3.65 16.78
CA ASP A 245 11.27 3.46 18.18
C ASP A 245 10.10 3.15 19.13
N LYS A 246 8.93 3.72 18.89
CA LYS A 246 7.72 3.43 19.68
C LYS A 246 7.29 1.98 19.54
N ILE A 247 7.34 1.43 18.33
CA ILE A 247 7.02 0.02 18.04
C ILE A 247 8.03 -0.90 18.75
N LEU A 248 9.33 -0.63 18.58
CA LEU A 248 10.39 -1.40 19.22
C LEU A 248 10.29 -1.42 20.77
N LYS A 249 9.80 -0.33 21.36
CA LYS A 249 9.53 -0.26 22.81
C LYS A 249 8.26 -1.04 23.18
N SER A 250 7.21 -0.99 22.38
CA SER A 250 5.93 -1.66 22.70
C SER A 250 6.04 -3.18 22.64
N ILE A 251 6.70 -3.73 21.63
CA ILE A 251 6.90 -5.18 21.49
C ILE A 251 7.71 -5.80 22.64
N LYS A 252 8.55 -5.00 23.30
CA LYS A 252 9.33 -5.44 24.48
C LYS A 252 8.53 -5.42 25.79
N ARG A 253 7.39 -4.71 25.82
CA ARG A 253 6.61 -4.48 27.04
C ARG A 253 5.39 -5.40 27.15
N SER A 254 4.89 -5.91 26.04
CA SER A 254 3.66 -6.69 25.99
C SER A 254 3.78 -7.76 24.92
N GLN A 255 3.47 -9.01 25.33
CA GLN A 255 3.39 -10.13 24.40
C GLN A 255 2.30 -9.90 23.33
N GLU A 256 1.17 -9.33 23.71
CA GLU A 256 0.11 -8.98 22.78
C GLU A 256 0.61 -8.04 21.66
N LYS A 257 1.37 -6.99 22.04
CA LYS A 257 1.98 -6.07 21.07
C LYS A 257 3.08 -6.72 20.24
N HIS A 258 3.80 -7.65 20.79
CA HIS A 258 4.76 -8.48 20.08
C HIS A 258 4.05 -9.29 18.98
N ASP A 259 3.02 -10.02 19.34
CA ASP A 259 2.30 -10.89 18.42
C ASP A 259 1.52 -10.08 17.34
N GLU A 260 0.92 -8.95 17.73
CA GLU A 260 0.30 -8.00 16.80
C GLU A 260 1.30 -7.51 15.75
N GLU A 261 2.53 -7.17 16.16
CA GLU A 261 3.56 -6.72 15.24
C GLU A 261 3.97 -7.83 14.25
N HIS A 262 4.09 -9.07 14.70
CA HIS A 262 4.40 -10.18 13.81
C HIS A 262 3.28 -10.46 12.79
N ARG A 263 2.01 -10.29 13.18
CA ARG A 263 0.88 -10.32 12.24
C ARG A 263 0.96 -9.21 11.21
N VAL A 264 1.36 -8.00 11.60
CA VAL A 264 1.56 -6.89 10.64
C VAL A 264 2.59 -7.27 9.57
N TRP A 265 3.72 -7.87 9.97
CA TRP A 265 4.74 -8.29 9.01
C TRP A 265 4.30 -9.48 8.14
N TYR A 266 3.53 -10.41 8.69
CA TYR A 266 2.87 -11.45 7.91
C TYR A 266 1.95 -10.86 6.84
N VAL A 267 1.10 -9.92 7.23
CA VAL A 267 0.22 -9.22 6.27
C VAL A 267 1.04 -8.52 5.19
N GLY A 268 2.08 -7.79 5.57
CA GLY A 268 2.95 -7.10 4.60
C GLY A 268 3.59 -8.06 3.60
N THR A 269 4.10 -9.20 4.07
CA THR A 269 4.72 -10.23 3.25
C THR A 269 3.72 -10.85 2.29
N THR A 270 2.52 -11.20 2.76
CA THR A 270 1.48 -11.86 1.97
C THR A 270 0.76 -10.94 0.98
N ARG A 271 1.16 -9.66 0.87
CA ARG A 271 0.68 -8.78 -0.22
C ARG A 271 1.36 -9.09 -1.54
N ALA A 272 2.53 -9.75 -1.52
CA ALA A 272 3.22 -10.19 -2.72
C ALA A 272 2.54 -11.43 -3.34
N ARG A 273 2.21 -11.33 -4.62
CA ARG A 273 1.72 -12.48 -5.38
C ARG A 273 2.88 -13.34 -5.88
N ASN A 274 3.88 -12.70 -6.48
CA ASN A 274 5.00 -13.34 -7.14
C ASN A 274 6.32 -13.12 -6.40
N ASN A 275 6.70 -11.85 -6.23
CA ASN A 275 8.05 -11.49 -5.83
C ASN A 275 8.03 -10.54 -4.61
N LEU A 276 8.87 -10.85 -3.64
CA LEU A 276 9.04 -10.06 -2.41
C LEU A 276 10.46 -9.49 -2.35
N TYR A 277 10.57 -8.17 -2.33
CA TYR A 277 11.84 -7.46 -2.16
C TYR A 277 11.89 -6.84 -0.76
N LYS A 278 12.81 -7.30 0.07
CA LYS A 278 12.99 -6.84 1.44
C LYS A 278 13.98 -5.69 1.47
N LEU A 279 13.49 -4.45 1.57
CA LEU A 279 14.34 -3.27 1.66
C LEU A 279 14.90 -3.12 3.08
N LYS A 280 16.21 -3.25 3.22
CA LYS A 280 16.91 -3.14 4.51
C LYS A 280 16.57 -1.84 5.23
N ALA A 281 16.43 -1.93 6.54
CA ALA A 281 16.29 -0.76 7.38
C ALA A 281 17.54 0.13 7.32
N LYS A 282 17.35 1.45 7.25
CA LYS A 282 18.47 2.42 7.26
C LYS A 282 19.35 2.30 8.52
N ILE A 283 18.74 1.91 9.64
CA ILE A 283 19.44 1.65 10.90
C ILE A 283 19.23 0.17 11.23
N LYS A 284 20.30 -0.63 11.15
CA LYS A 284 20.24 -2.10 11.31
C LYS A 284 19.48 -2.55 12.58
N ARG A 285 19.72 -1.90 13.74
CA ARG A 285 19.02 -2.21 15.01
C ARG A 285 17.52 -1.91 15.03
N LYS A 286 17.02 -1.19 14.02
CA LYS A 286 15.59 -0.86 13.82
C LYS A 286 14.97 -1.67 12.70
N GLY A 287 15.67 -2.63 12.14
CA GLY A 287 15.15 -3.51 11.10
C GLY A 287 14.35 -4.66 11.69
N TYR A 288 13.23 -4.99 11.07
CA TYR A 288 12.52 -6.24 11.35
C TYR A 288 13.33 -7.41 10.77
N PRO A 289 13.54 -8.48 11.53
CA PRO A 289 14.31 -9.65 11.10
C PRO A 289 13.44 -10.63 10.29
N LEU A 290 13.13 -10.26 9.06
CA LEU A 290 12.41 -11.09 8.08
C LEU A 290 13.37 -11.95 7.26
#